data_6ed20a65fb5e9564c10d560c1c3a07f0
#
_entry.id   6ed20a65fb5e9564c10d560c1c3a07f0
#
_cell.length_a   1.000
_cell.length_b   1.000
_cell.length_c   1.000
_cell.angle_alpha   90.00
_cell.angle_beta   90.00
_cell.angle_gamma   90.00
#
_symmetry.space_group_name_H-M   'P 1'
#
loop_
_entity.id
_entity.type
_entity.pdbx_description
1 polymer ?
#
loop_
_entity_poly.entity_id
_entity_poly.type
_entity_poly.pdbx_seq_one_letter_code
_entity_poly.pdbx_strand_id
1 'polypeptide(L)'
;MAAPTAVATASTREKPRLSFWQIWNMSFGFLGIQFGFALQNSNMSRIFETMGAKTDEIAFLWLAAPITGLLVQPVIGYLSDRTWSPRWGRRRPYFFVGALLASLALIVMPNVTALWMAAGMLWILDSSINISMEPFRALVGDLLPSQQRTTGFGAQTFFIGVGAIVGSSLPWMFANWFGVSNTPEPGHISLSLKYAFYVGGLVFFLAVLWTIIRTKEYPPENLAEFEAEKARTAGFANGLKESFDGIFHMPKTMRQLAVVQFFSWFALFSMWIYTTQAVTSHIFHTTDTASALYNKGGDWVGVCFSVYNGLSAVVALLLPVVARATSRRFTHMLALVMGGVGLISIYFIQDYHYILISMVGVGIAWASILSVPYAMLAGALPSNKMGYYMGVFNFFIVIPQGVAGLILGPLTKHVFHDQPIFTLVLGGASMIMAGLLTLRVHDADDIRLPAEAESAETLGYDALAPANPQV
;
A
#
# COMPACT_ATOMS: atom_id res chain seq x y z
N MET A 1 -61.94 0.89 0.35
CA MET A 1 -60.90 0.96 -0.70
C MET A 1 -59.89 2.00 -0.26
N ALA A 2 -58.78 1.55 0.32
CA ALA A 2 -57.67 2.41 0.69
C ALA A 2 -56.69 2.44 -0.51
N ALA A 3 -56.35 3.66 -0.97
CA ALA A 3 -55.38 3.86 -2.05
C ALA A 3 -54.01 3.39 -1.61
N PRO A 4 -53.20 2.77 -2.48
CA PRO A 4 -51.84 2.40 -2.19
C PRO A 4 -50.98 3.66 -2.08
N THR A 5 -50.36 3.86 -0.93
CA THR A 5 -49.34 4.88 -0.69
C THR A 5 -48.16 4.57 -1.63
N ALA A 6 -47.96 5.42 -2.62
CA ALA A 6 -46.78 5.37 -3.47
C ALA A 6 -45.53 5.59 -2.60
N VAL A 7 -44.75 4.55 -2.42
CA VAL A 7 -43.38 4.65 -1.88
C VAL A 7 -42.61 5.48 -2.90
N ALA A 8 -42.34 6.73 -2.57
CA ALA A 8 -41.43 7.58 -3.35
C ALA A 8 -40.07 6.92 -3.39
N THR A 9 -39.76 6.29 -4.51
CA THR A 9 -38.40 5.85 -4.84
C THR A 9 -37.53 7.10 -4.86
N ALA A 10 -36.69 7.27 -3.83
CA ALA A 10 -35.67 8.30 -3.81
C ALA A 10 -34.84 8.14 -5.10
N SER A 11 -34.97 9.07 -6.04
CA SER A 11 -34.16 9.14 -7.24
C SER A 11 -32.74 9.43 -6.78
N THR A 12 -31.89 8.42 -6.68
CA THR A 12 -30.47 8.61 -6.51
C THR A 12 -29.96 9.41 -7.72
N ARG A 13 -29.65 10.67 -7.49
CA ARG A 13 -29.11 11.56 -8.51
C ARG A 13 -27.83 10.93 -9.03
N GLU A 14 -27.80 10.48 -10.29
CA GLU A 14 -26.60 9.93 -10.90
C GLU A 14 -25.48 10.98 -10.83
N LYS A 15 -24.32 10.56 -10.29
CA LYS A 15 -23.14 11.42 -10.23
C LYS A 15 -22.73 11.81 -11.65
N PRO A 16 -22.40 13.11 -11.91
CA PRO A 16 -21.99 13.53 -13.23
C PRO A 16 -20.70 12.83 -13.67
N ARG A 17 -20.61 12.48 -14.94
CA ARG A 17 -19.37 11.93 -15.51
C ARG A 17 -18.29 13.02 -15.53
N LEU A 18 -17.12 12.67 -15.01
CA LEU A 18 -15.95 13.54 -15.05
C LEU A 18 -15.15 13.29 -16.34
N SER A 19 -14.54 14.36 -16.87
CA SER A 19 -13.58 14.23 -17.97
C SER A 19 -12.29 13.55 -17.53
N PHE A 20 -11.50 13.04 -18.50
CA PHE A 20 -10.19 12.45 -18.23
C PHE A 20 -9.29 13.38 -17.39
N TRP A 21 -9.22 14.65 -17.74
CA TRP A 21 -8.40 15.64 -17.02
C TRP A 21 -8.89 15.92 -15.60
N GLN A 22 -10.19 15.85 -15.35
CA GLN A 22 -10.71 15.96 -13.98
C GLN A 22 -10.33 14.76 -13.13
N ILE A 23 -10.41 13.52 -13.68
CA ILE A 23 -9.97 12.30 -13.01
C ILE A 23 -8.45 12.34 -12.79
N TRP A 24 -7.68 12.81 -13.76
CA TRP A 24 -6.24 12.98 -13.65
C TRP A 24 -5.87 13.93 -12.51
N ASN A 25 -6.47 15.14 -12.50
CA ASN A 25 -6.19 16.15 -11.48
C ASN A 25 -6.61 15.70 -10.06
N MET A 26 -7.74 15.02 -9.92
CA MET A 26 -8.17 14.50 -8.62
C MET A 26 -7.27 13.39 -8.10
N SER A 27 -6.59 12.67 -8.97
CA SER A 27 -5.71 11.55 -8.59
C SER A 27 -4.25 11.98 -8.39
N PHE A 28 -3.86 13.17 -8.86
CA PHE A 28 -2.48 13.65 -8.90
C PHE A 28 -1.80 13.71 -7.52
N GLY A 29 -2.55 14.01 -6.47
CA GLY A 29 -2.02 14.07 -5.10
C GLY A 29 -1.42 12.75 -4.61
N PHE A 30 -1.83 11.60 -5.17
CA PHE A 30 -1.21 10.32 -4.85
C PHE A 30 0.28 10.24 -5.24
N LEU A 31 0.70 11.01 -6.25
CA LEU A 31 2.13 11.15 -6.56
C LEU A 31 2.90 11.64 -5.33
N GLY A 32 2.44 12.71 -4.70
CA GLY A 32 3.08 13.28 -3.51
C GLY A 32 3.05 12.34 -2.31
N ILE A 33 1.90 11.74 -2.03
CA ILE A 33 1.75 10.75 -0.94
C ILE A 33 2.76 9.60 -1.12
N GLN A 34 2.88 9.10 -2.35
CA GLN A 34 3.78 7.99 -2.62
C GLN A 34 5.26 8.39 -2.57
N PHE A 35 5.61 9.64 -2.89
CA PHE A 35 6.95 10.17 -2.62
C PHE A 35 7.32 10.06 -1.14
N GLY A 36 6.41 10.46 -0.26
CA GLY A 36 6.62 10.33 1.19
C GLY A 36 6.88 8.89 1.62
N PHE A 37 6.01 7.95 1.22
CA PHE A 37 6.19 6.53 1.51
C PHE A 37 7.47 5.95 0.91
N ALA A 38 7.80 6.30 -0.33
CA ALA A 38 8.98 5.79 -1.00
C ALA A 38 10.28 6.23 -0.32
N LEU A 39 10.38 7.51 0.04
CA LEU A 39 11.53 8.04 0.78
C LEU A 39 11.65 7.41 2.17
N GLN A 40 10.52 7.25 2.86
CA GLN A 40 10.46 6.59 4.15
C GLN A 40 10.93 5.13 4.05
N ASN A 41 10.29 4.32 3.21
CA ASN A 41 10.57 2.89 3.12
C ASN A 41 12.01 2.60 2.65
N SER A 42 12.58 3.45 1.81
CA SER A 42 13.94 3.25 1.30
C SER A 42 15.03 3.73 2.24
N ASN A 43 14.73 4.69 3.14
CA ASN A 43 15.81 5.42 3.81
C ASN A 43 15.69 5.51 5.34
N MET A 44 14.52 5.20 5.95
CA MET A 44 14.36 5.37 7.40
C MET A 44 15.30 4.49 8.21
N SER A 45 15.49 3.23 7.83
CA SER A 45 16.45 2.36 8.50
C SER A 45 17.86 2.92 8.45
N ARG A 46 18.27 3.46 7.28
CA ARG A 46 19.55 4.15 7.11
C ARG A 46 19.68 5.39 8.02
N ILE A 47 18.61 6.18 8.14
CA ILE A 47 18.59 7.34 9.04
C ILE A 47 18.74 6.90 10.50
N PHE A 48 18.03 5.86 10.93
CA PHE A 48 18.14 5.31 12.27
C PHE A 48 19.56 4.83 12.60
N GLU A 49 20.20 4.08 11.69
CA GLU A 49 21.60 3.66 11.86
C GLU A 49 22.54 4.84 11.93
N THR A 50 22.38 5.85 11.06
CA THR A 50 23.20 7.07 11.08
C THR A 50 23.06 7.82 12.42
N MET A 51 21.86 7.77 13.04
CA MET A 51 21.59 8.36 14.38
C MET A 51 22.01 7.44 15.54
N GLY A 52 22.66 6.31 15.27
CA GLY A 52 23.23 5.42 16.27
C GLY A 52 22.30 4.27 16.72
N ALA A 53 21.22 3.99 16.03
CA ALA A 53 20.39 2.82 16.30
C ALA A 53 21.16 1.53 16.05
N LYS A 54 21.06 0.59 16.98
CA LYS A 54 21.59 -0.76 16.79
C LYS A 54 20.66 -1.57 15.88
N THR A 55 21.21 -2.56 15.21
CA THR A 55 20.47 -3.42 14.27
C THR A 55 19.22 -4.05 14.90
N ASP A 56 19.29 -4.44 16.16
CA ASP A 56 18.18 -5.02 16.92
C ASP A 56 17.09 -4.00 17.32
N GLU A 57 17.42 -2.71 17.40
CA GLU A 57 16.49 -1.64 17.77
C GLU A 57 15.65 -1.16 16.60
N ILE A 58 16.15 -1.29 15.35
CA ILE A 58 15.52 -0.71 14.16
C ILE A 58 14.11 -1.25 13.91
N ALA A 59 13.90 -2.57 14.08
CA ALA A 59 12.58 -3.15 13.91
C ALA A 59 11.54 -2.56 14.87
N PHE A 60 11.94 -2.28 16.12
CA PHE A 60 11.07 -1.66 17.12
C PHE A 60 10.73 -0.21 16.75
N LEU A 61 11.69 0.53 16.19
CA LEU A 61 11.46 1.92 15.74
C LEU A 61 10.44 1.98 14.58
N TRP A 62 10.35 0.94 13.75
CA TRP A 62 9.38 0.83 12.67
C TRP A 62 7.95 0.51 13.12
N LEU A 63 7.69 0.28 14.41
CA LEU A 63 6.33 0.08 14.93
C LEU A 63 5.43 1.31 14.73
N ALA A 64 6.00 2.47 14.46
CA ALA A 64 5.24 3.67 14.10
C ALA A 64 4.25 3.39 12.95
N ALA A 65 4.70 2.75 11.86
CA ALA A 65 3.90 2.50 10.68
C ALA A 65 2.64 1.64 10.96
N PRO A 66 2.73 0.42 11.52
CA PRO A 66 1.55 -0.38 11.83
C PRO A 66 0.64 0.26 12.89
N ILE A 67 1.20 0.91 13.91
CA ILE A 67 0.39 1.50 14.98
C ILE A 67 -0.39 2.72 14.47
N THR A 68 0.25 3.59 13.70
CA THR A 68 -0.45 4.74 13.10
C THR A 68 -1.48 4.29 12.06
N GLY A 69 -1.18 3.29 11.25
CA GLY A 69 -2.15 2.68 10.33
C GLY A 69 -3.38 2.13 11.04
N LEU A 70 -3.17 1.46 12.18
CA LEU A 70 -4.25 0.88 12.98
C LEU A 70 -5.12 1.96 13.68
N LEU A 71 -4.51 3.03 14.17
CA LEU A 71 -5.21 4.04 14.98
C LEU A 71 -5.67 5.23 14.15
N VAL A 72 -4.82 5.77 13.28
CA VAL A 72 -5.10 7.03 12.56
C VAL A 72 -6.09 6.82 11.42
N GLN A 73 -5.96 5.75 10.63
CA GLN A 73 -6.83 5.53 9.47
C GLN A 73 -8.31 5.44 9.85
N PRO A 74 -8.75 4.63 10.83
CA PRO A 74 -10.16 4.58 11.22
C PRO A 74 -10.67 5.90 11.81
N VAL A 75 -9.82 6.60 12.60
CA VAL A 75 -10.18 7.91 13.17
C VAL A 75 -10.44 8.92 12.06
N ILE A 76 -9.53 9.01 11.11
CA ILE A 76 -9.62 9.98 10.00
C ILE A 76 -10.74 9.60 9.03
N GLY A 77 -10.94 8.31 8.75
CA GLY A 77 -12.08 7.82 7.99
C GLY A 77 -13.39 8.29 8.63
N TYR A 78 -13.58 8.01 9.91
CA TYR A 78 -14.75 8.41 10.70
C TYR A 78 -14.97 9.94 10.71
N LEU A 79 -13.90 10.72 10.98
CA LEU A 79 -14.00 12.19 11.05
C LEU A 79 -14.29 12.79 9.67
N SER A 80 -13.60 12.31 8.63
CA SER A 80 -13.78 12.84 7.27
C SER A 80 -15.16 12.52 6.70
N ASP A 81 -15.76 11.38 7.08
CA ASP A 81 -17.14 11.02 6.71
C ASP A 81 -18.18 11.97 7.31
N ARG A 82 -17.89 12.57 8.45
CA ARG A 82 -18.79 13.48 9.20
C ARG A 82 -18.48 14.96 9.03
N THR A 83 -17.50 15.28 8.19
CA THR A 83 -17.13 16.67 7.91
C THR A 83 -17.80 17.15 6.63
N TRP A 84 -18.37 18.35 6.66
CA TRP A 84 -18.78 19.08 5.48
C TRP A 84 -18.56 20.58 5.69
N SER A 85 -17.94 21.21 4.72
CA SER A 85 -17.76 22.65 4.68
C SER A 85 -18.08 23.17 3.27
N PRO A 86 -18.90 24.22 3.11
CA PRO A 86 -19.20 24.82 1.80
C PRO A 86 -17.96 25.32 1.05
N ARG A 87 -16.91 25.73 1.78
CA ARG A 87 -15.65 26.23 1.20
C ARG A 87 -14.63 25.12 0.94
N TRP A 88 -14.47 24.20 1.89
CA TRP A 88 -13.39 23.21 1.88
C TRP A 88 -13.85 21.83 1.41
N GLY A 89 -15.16 21.58 1.35
CA GLY A 89 -15.69 20.24 1.06
C GLY A 89 -15.62 19.31 2.27
N ARG A 90 -15.59 18.01 2.01
CA ARG A 90 -15.61 16.93 2.99
C ARG A 90 -14.21 16.37 3.28
N ARG A 91 -13.44 16.07 2.22
CA ARG A 91 -12.16 15.38 2.29
C ARG A 91 -10.95 16.32 2.23
N ARG A 92 -11.08 17.44 1.52
CA ARG A 92 -9.98 18.39 1.24
C ARG A 92 -9.30 18.98 2.48
N PRO A 93 -10.00 19.30 3.60
CA PRO A 93 -9.34 19.75 4.82
C PRO A 93 -8.30 18.75 5.35
N TYR A 94 -8.63 17.47 5.32
CA TYR A 94 -7.73 16.40 5.77
C TYR A 94 -6.53 16.22 4.83
N PHE A 95 -6.75 16.33 3.50
CA PHE A 95 -5.65 16.34 2.53
C PHE A 95 -4.65 17.44 2.86
N PHE A 96 -5.16 18.66 3.08
CA PHE A 96 -4.32 19.81 3.35
C PHE A 96 -3.51 19.65 4.64
N VAL A 97 -4.17 19.31 5.74
CA VAL A 97 -3.52 19.13 7.05
C VAL A 97 -2.49 18.01 6.99
N GLY A 98 -2.88 16.84 6.44
CA GLY A 98 -1.97 15.71 6.29
C GLY A 98 -0.77 16.04 5.40
N ALA A 99 -0.99 16.70 4.25
CA ALA A 99 0.09 17.08 3.35
C ALA A 99 1.04 18.12 3.97
N LEU A 100 0.51 19.11 4.68
CA LEU A 100 1.32 20.13 5.35
C LEU A 100 2.22 19.48 6.40
N LEU A 101 1.64 18.67 7.29
CA LEU A 101 2.39 18.01 8.37
C LEU A 101 3.39 16.99 7.83
N ALA A 102 3.01 16.17 6.82
CA ALA A 102 3.92 15.21 6.19
C ALA A 102 5.09 15.91 5.49
N SER A 103 4.83 17.01 4.78
CA SER A 103 5.87 17.79 4.11
C SER A 103 6.84 18.43 5.09
N LEU A 104 6.32 18.99 6.18
CA LEU A 104 7.18 19.52 7.27
C LEU A 104 8.00 18.39 7.91
N ALA A 105 7.40 17.23 8.15
CA ALA A 105 8.12 16.09 8.68
C ALA A 105 9.24 15.62 7.75
N LEU A 106 8.99 15.55 6.43
CA LEU A 106 10.01 15.21 5.44
C LEU A 106 11.15 16.24 5.40
N ILE A 107 10.86 17.53 5.53
CA ILE A 107 11.88 18.58 5.55
C ILE A 107 12.71 18.56 6.86
N VAL A 108 12.09 18.26 7.99
CA VAL A 108 12.78 18.22 9.28
C VAL A 108 13.57 16.93 9.47
N MET A 109 13.05 15.79 8.97
CA MET A 109 13.63 14.45 9.13
C MET A 109 15.15 14.37 8.84
N PRO A 110 15.67 14.88 7.72
CA PRO A 110 17.10 14.77 7.43
C PRO A 110 17.99 15.74 8.24
N ASN A 111 17.42 16.54 9.13
CA ASN A 111 18.12 17.51 9.98
C ASN A 111 18.11 17.10 11.45
N VAL A 112 17.57 15.94 11.79
CA VAL A 112 17.60 15.42 13.16
C VAL A 112 19.02 15.09 13.57
N THR A 113 19.32 15.26 14.88
CA THR A 113 20.65 15.06 15.46
C THR A 113 20.67 13.94 16.49
N ALA A 114 19.51 13.31 16.76
CA ALA A 114 19.40 12.26 17.76
C ALA A 114 18.37 11.21 17.33
N LEU A 115 18.58 9.96 17.74
CA LEU A 115 17.72 8.83 17.40
C LEU A 115 16.26 9.03 17.82
N TRP A 116 16.02 9.55 19.03
CA TRP A 116 14.65 9.80 19.51
C TRP A 116 13.90 10.85 18.67
N MET A 117 14.63 11.83 18.09
CA MET A 117 14.05 12.81 17.17
C MET A 117 13.64 12.14 15.85
N ALA A 118 14.51 11.29 15.29
CA ALA A 118 14.21 10.53 14.07
C ALA A 118 12.99 9.61 14.29
N ALA A 119 12.94 8.91 15.42
CA ALA A 119 11.79 8.09 15.78
C ALA A 119 10.50 8.91 15.90
N GLY A 120 10.53 10.03 16.64
CA GLY A 120 9.39 10.95 16.77
C GLY A 120 8.93 11.51 15.43
N MET A 121 9.87 11.86 14.54
CA MET A 121 9.55 12.35 13.20
C MET A 121 8.90 11.25 12.32
N LEU A 122 9.29 9.97 12.49
CA LEU A 122 8.62 8.87 11.79
C LEU A 122 7.17 8.75 12.24
N TRP A 123 6.86 8.83 13.53
CA TRP A 123 5.49 8.83 14.05
C TRP A 123 4.66 9.98 13.47
N ILE A 124 5.23 11.17 13.40
CA ILE A 124 4.57 12.35 12.81
C ILE A 124 4.35 12.14 11.31
N LEU A 125 5.36 11.66 10.59
CA LEU A 125 5.28 11.42 9.15
C LEU A 125 4.22 10.38 8.81
N ASP A 126 4.26 9.21 9.44
CA ASP A 126 3.28 8.13 9.21
C ASP A 126 1.86 8.58 9.54
N SER A 127 1.65 9.24 10.69
CA SER A 127 0.35 9.77 11.05
C SER A 127 -0.16 10.76 10.01
N SER A 128 0.70 11.67 9.56
CA SER A 128 0.36 12.73 8.60
C SER A 128 0.05 12.16 7.21
N ILE A 129 0.81 11.16 6.76
CA ILE A 129 0.54 10.44 5.51
C ILE A 129 -0.83 9.76 5.60
N ASN A 130 -1.14 9.07 6.70
CA ASN A 130 -2.43 8.40 6.89
C ASN A 130 -3.60 9.40 6.95
N ILE A 131 -3.41 10.59 7.57
CA ILE A 131 -4.41 11.67 7.56
C ILE A 131 -4.75 12.12 6.13
N SER A 132 -3.76 12.18 5.24
CA SER A 132 -3.97 12.55 3.85
C SER A 132 -4.52 11.41 3.01
N MET A 133 -3.95 10.21 3.14
CA MET A 133 -4.18 9.07 2.25
C MET A 133 -5.58 8.48 2.37
N GLU A 134 -6.11 8.32 3.58
CA GLU A 134 -7.38 7.63 3.80
C GLU A 134 -8.57 8.36 3.15
N PRO A 135 -8.77 9.68 3.40
CA PRO A 135 -9.83 10.40 2.70
C PRO A 135 -9.60 10.50 1.19
N PHE A 136 -8.33 10.44 0.73
CA PHE A 136 -7.98 10.49 -0.68
C PHE A 136 -8.46 9.25 -1.43
N ARG A 137 -8.36 8.06 -0.83
CA ARG A 137 -8.92 6.82 -1.38
C ARG A 137 -10.44 6.89 -1.51
N ALA A 138 -11.11 7.44 -0.50
CA ALA A 138 -12.57 7.61 -0.49
C ALA A 138 -13.06 8.59 -1.57
N LEU A 139 -12.24 9.58 -1.96
CA LEU A 139 -12.60 10.61 -2.93
C LEU A 139 -13.04 10.03 -4.29
N VAL A 140 -12.44 8.94 -4.75
CA VAL A 140 -12.84 8.25 -6.00
C VAL A 140 -14.27 7.75 -5.90
N GLY A 141 -14.62 7.13 -4.77
CA GLY A 141 -15.99 6.68 -4.51
C GLY A 141 -16.99 7.83 -4.38
N ASP A 142 -16.55 8.95 -3.78
CA ASP A 142 -17.40 10.12 -3.54
C ASP A 142 -17.72 10.88 -4.84
N LEU A 143 -16.76 11.02 -5.75
CA LEU A 143 -16.90 11.86 -6.95
C LEU A 143 -17.31 11.12 -8.22
N LEU A 144 -16.86 9.86 -8.38
CA LEU A 144 -17.06 9.13 -9.64
C LEU A 144 -18.32 8.27 -9.63
N PRO A 145 -19.08 8.26 -10.74
CA PRO A 145 -20.11 7.26 -10.98
C PRO A 145 -19.47 5.87 -11.11
N SER A 146 -20.25 4.80 -10.89
CA SER A 146 -19.77 3.42 -10.89
C SER A 146 -18.97 3.04 -12.14
N GLN A 147 -19.38 3.53 -13.31
CA GLN A 147 -18.75 3.27 -14.60
C GLN A 147 -17.33 3.85 -14.72
N GLN A 148 -17.01 4.92 -13.96
CA GLN A 148 -15.70 5.60 -14.02
C GLN A 148 -14.78 5.25 -12.85
N ARG A 149 -15.23 4.52 -11.84
CA ARG A 149 -14.42 4.20 -10.65
C ARG A 149 -13.14 3.43 -11.02
N THR A 150 -13.24 2.48 -11.95
CA THR A 150 -12.06 1.73 -12.41
C THR A 150 -11.01 2.65 -13.03
N THR A 151 -11.44 3.64 -13.84
CA THR A 151 -10.54 4.65 -14.40
C THR A 151 -9.92 5.53 -13.33
N GLY A 152 -10.70 5.91 -12.31
CA GLY A 152 -10.21 6.69 -11.17
C GLY A 152 -9.15 5.95 -10.37
N PHE A 153 -9.39 4.70 -10.01
CA PHE A 153 -8.40 3.87 -9.31
C PHE A 153 -7.17 3.58 -10.19
N GLY A 154 -7.35 3.40 -11.50
CA GLY A 154 -6.25 3.25 -12.45
C GLY A 154 -5.34 4.48 -12.49
N ALA A 155 -5.91 5.69 -12.53
CA ALA A 155 -5.15 6.94 -12.46
C ALA A 155 -4.40 7.09 -11.13
N GLN A 156 -5.03 6.73 -10.00
CA GLN A 156 -4.34 6.70 -8.70
C GLN A 156 -3.15 5.73 -8.71
N THR A 157 -3.35 4.50 -9.20
CA THR A 157 -2.29 3.48 -9.29
C THR A 157 -1.13 3.94 -10.15
N PHE A 158 -1.39 4.64 -11.26
CA PHE A 158 -0.35 5.23 -12.10
C PHE A 158 0.51 6.24 -11.31
N PHE A 159 -0.10 7.17 -10.59
CA PHE A 159 0.63 8.15 -9.78
C PHE A 159 1.38 7.52 -8.61
N ILE A 160 0.80 6.49 -7.98
CA ILE A 160 1.47 5.68 -6.96
C ILE A 160 2.74 5.05 -7.54
N GLY A 161 2.67 4.43 -8.71
CA GLY A 161 3.81 3.81 -9.38
C GLY A 161 4.91 4.81 -9.71
N VAL A 162 4.56 5.93 -10.34
CA VAL A 162 5.54 6.98 -10.69
C VAL A 162 6.19 7.58 -9.43
N GLY A 163 5.37 7.88 -8.40
CA GLY A 163 5.86 8.40 -7.13
C GLY A 163 6.82 7.44 -6.42
N ALA A 164 6.50 6.14 -6.43
CA ALA A 164 7.34 5.11 -5.84
C ALA A 164 8.69 4.97 -6.55
N ILE A 165 8.68 4.94 -7.89
CA ILE A 165 9.91 4.81 -8.70
C ILE A 165 10.82 6.00 -8.45
N VAL A 166 10.32 7.22 -8.63
CA VAL A 166 11.14 8.43 -8.52
C VAL A 166 11.55 8.68 -7.08
N GLY A 167 10.61 8.59 -6.13
CA GLY A 167 10.88 8.84 -4.71
C GLY A 167 11.94 7.91 -4.12
N SER A 168 11.89 6.61 -4.44
CA SER A 168 12.88 5.64 -3.93
C SER A 168 14.27 5.86 -4.49
N SER A 169 14.40 6.21 -5.80
CA SER A 169 15.71 6.40 -6.45
C SER A 169 16.27 7.82 -6.30
N LEU A 170 15.53 8.75 -5.72
CA LEU A 170 15.88 10.17 -5.70
C LEU A 170 17.25 10.47 -5.04
N PRO A 171 17.64 9.85 -3.88
CA PRO A 171 18.98 10.04 -3.34
C PRO A 171 20.09 9.60 -4.30
N TRP A 172 19.91 8.47 -4.98
CA TRP A 172 20.83 7.98 -6.00
C TRP A 172 20.93 8.93 -7.20
N MET A 173 19.80 9.48 -7.66
CA MET A 173 19.77 10.47 -8.75
C MET A 173 20.55 11.72 -8.38
N PHE A 174 20.37 12.25 -7.15
CA PHE A 174 21.15 13.40 -6.68
C PHE A 174 22.64 13.12 -6.65
N ALA A 175 23.05 11.95 -6.17
CA ALA A 175 24.46 11.58 -6.09
C ALA A 175 25.09 11.38 -7.46
N ASN A 176 24.41 10.67 -8.38
CA ASN A 176 25.03 10.21 -9.64
C ASN A 176 24.75 11.12 -10.86
N TRP A 177 23.58 11.80 -10.90
CA TRP A 177 23.24 12.69 -12.02
C TRP A 177 23.61 14.13 -11.74
N PHE A 178 23.47 14.58 -10.49
CA PHE A 178 23.69 15.98 -10.10
C PHE A 178 25.01 16.19 -9.33
N GLY A 179 25.76 15.12 -9.06
CA GLY A 179 27.07 15.21 -8.39
C GLY A 179 26.98 15.69 -6.93
N VAL A 180 25.82 15.55 -6.28
CA VAL A 180 25.65 15.93 -4.88
C VAL A 180 26.40 14.96 -3.98
N SER A 181 27.15 15.49 -3.00
CA SER A 181 27.93 14.66 -2.07
C SER A 181 27.08 13.61 -1.36
N ASN A 182 27.58 12.37 -1.40
CA ASN A 182 26.99 11.22 -0.75
C ASN A 182 27.77 10.79 0.51
N THR A 183 28.85 11.47 0.84
CA THR A 183 29.69 11.18 2.00
C THR A 183 29.38 12.19 3.10
N PRO A 184 28.68 11.78 4.17
CA PRO A 184 28.37 12.67 5.29
C PRO A 184 29.52 12.74 6.29
N GLU A 185 29.50 13.75 7.17
CA GLU A 185 30.25 13.72 8.43
C GLU A 185 29.66 12.67 9.37
N PRO A 186 30.47 12.08 10.29
CA PRO A 186 29.94 11.13 11.28
C PRO A 186 28.75 11.67 12.05
N GLY A 187 27.69 10.88 12.17
CA GLY A 187 26.43 11.27 12.82
C GLY A 187 25.57 12.25 12.04
N HIS A 188 25.90 12.55 10.79
CA HIS A 188 25.11 13.40 9.91
C HIS A 188 24.57 12.62 8.71
N ILE A 189 23.48 13.11 8.14
CA ILE A 189 22.84 12.54 6.95
C ILE A 189 23.49 13.17 5.70
N SER A 190 23.74 12.36 4.67
CA SER A 190 24.36 12.82 3.41
C SER A 190 23.53 13.91 2.72
N LEU A 191 24.19 14.81 1.98
CA LEU A 191 23.51 15.89 1.25
C LEU A 191 22.56 15.37 0.18
N SER A 192 22.91 14.29 -0.52
CA SER A 192 22.03 13.66 -1.51
C SER A 192 20.70 13.22 -0.88
N LEU A 193 20.74 12.63 0.32
CA LEU A 193 19.56 12.21 1.06
C LEU A 193 18.79 13.41 1.60
N LYS A 194 19.45 14.44 2.13
CA LYS A 194 18.81 15.68 2.57
C LYS A 194 18.01 16.33 1.45
N TYR A 195 18.61 16.48 0.28
CA TYR A 195 17.93 17.08 -0.87
C TYR A 195 16.78 16.22 -1.38
N ALA A 196 16.91 14.90 -1.34
CA ALA A 196 15.83 13.99 -1.69
C ALA A 196 14.60 14.19 -0.78
N PHE A 197 14.82 14.31 0.52
CA PHE A 197 13.74 14.57 1.48
C PHE A 197 13.13 15.97 1.33
N TYR A 198 13.92 17.01 1.05
CA TYR A 198 13.41 18.37 0.80
C TYR A 198 12.55 18.42 -0.45
N VAL A 199 13.03 17.83 -1.56
CA VAL A 199 12.27 17.73 -2.80
C VAL A 199 11.02 16.87 -2.61
N GLY A 200 11.15 15.74 -1.89
CA GLY A 200 10.03 14.88 -1.56
C GLY A 200 8.93 15.61 -0.77
N GLY A 201 9.31 16.40 0.24
CA GLY A 201 8.38 17.24 1.01
C GLY A 201 7.69 18.28 0.13
N LEU A 202 8.44 18.95 -0.74
CA LEU A 202 7.90 19.93 -1.67
C LEU A 202 6.93 19.28 -2.68
N VAL A 203 7.32 18.16 -3.29
CA VAL A 203 6.49 17.40 -4.23
C VAL A 203 5.22 16.91 -3.55
N PHE A 204 5.33 16.39 -2.32
CA PHE A 204 4.17 15.96 -1.53
C PHE A 204 3.17 17.11 -1.38
N PHE A 205 3.62 18.23 -0.87
CA PHE A 205 2.75 19.39 -0.64
C PHE A 205 2.12 19.92 -1.92
N LEU A 206 2.93 20.15 -2.96
CA LEU A 206 2.45 20.74 -4.22
C LEU A 206 1.51 19.80 -4.97
N ALA A 207 1.76 18.49 -4.98
CA ALA A 207 0.88 17.53 -5.64
C ALA A 207 -0.50 17.45 -4.97
N VAL A 208 -0.53 17.40 -3.65
CA VAL A 208 -1.79 17.38 -2.90
C VAL A 208 -2.51 18.74 -3.01
N LEU A 209 -1.78 19.84 -2.91
CA LEU A 209 -2.34 21.19 -3.08
C LEU A 209 -2.96 21.36 -4.48
N TRP A 210 -2.30 20.86 -5.52
CA TRP A 210 -2.86 20.85 -6.88
C TRP A 210 -4.21 20.14 -6.93
N THR A 211 -4.30 18.96 -6.36
CA THR A 211 -5.57 18.22 -6.29
C THR A 211 -6.64 19.01 -5.52
N ILE A 212 -6.29 19.61 -4.38
CA ILE A 212 -7.22 20.42 -3.58
C ILE A 212 -7.79 21.59 -4.40
N ILE A 213 -6.94 22.28 -5.16
CA ILE A 213 -7.34 23.46 -5.95
C ILE A 213 -8.19 23.05 -7.16
N ARG A 214 -7.84 21.93 -7.81
CA ARG A 214 -8.47 21.50 -9.07
C ARG A 214 -9.69 20.61 -8.90
N THR A 215 -9.93 20.08 -7.69
CA THR A 215 -11.04 19.16 -7.43
C THR A 215 -12.12 19.84 -6.60
N LYS A 216 -13.35 19.77 -7.07
CA LYS A 216 -14.54 20.22 -6.33
C LYS A 216 -15.30 19.02 -5.81
N GLU A 217 -15.66 19.06 -4.53
CA GLU A 217 -16.51 18.05 -3.91
C GLU A 217 -18.00 18.47 -3.99
N TYR A 218 -18.87 17.45 -4.05
CA TYR A 218 -20.32 17.69 -4.06
C TYR A 218 -20.85 17.77 -2.64
N PRO A 219 -21.82 18.68 -2.38
CA PRO A 219 -22.50 18.71 -1.10
C PRO A 219 -23.29 17.40 -0.88
N PRO A 220 -23.52 17.00 0.37
CA PRO A 220 -24.46 15.93 0.69
C PRO A 220 -25.82 16.19 0.05
N GLU A 221 -26.48 15.16 -0.47
CA GLU A 221 -27.78 15.30 -1.17
C GLU A 221 -28.85 15.89 -0.24
N ASN A 222 -28.81 15.49 1.04
CA ASN A 222 -29.67 16.02 2.07
C ASN A 222 -28.85 16.40 3.32
N LEU A 223 -28.63 17.69 3.51
CA LEU A 223 -27.85 18.21 4.65
C LEU A 223 -28.53 17.91 5.99
N ALA A 224 -29.86 17.94 6.07
CA ALA A 224 -30.56 17.62 7.31
C ALA A 224 -30.45 16.15 7.70
N GLU A 225 -30.52 15.26 6.72
CA GLU A 225 -30.30 13.82 6.92
C GLU A 225 -28.84 13.52 7.30
N PHE A 226 -27.87 14.17 6.66
CA PHE A 226 -26.45 14.08 6.99
C PHE A 226 -26.18 14.49 8.44
N GLU A 227 -26.75 15.62 8.91
CA GLU A 227 -26.57 16.06 10.31
C GLU A 227 -27.31 15.15 11.30
N ALA A 228 -28.48 14.60 10.94
CA ALA A 228 -29.20 13.62 11.75
C ALA A 228 -28.42 12.29 11.86
N GLU A 229 -27.85 11.81 10.77
CA GLU A 229 -27.01 10.61 10.74
C GLU A 229 -25.74 10.80 11.58
N LYS A 230 -25.09 11.96 11.44
CA LYS A 230 -23.94 12.34 12.24
C LYS A 230 -24.25 12.33 13.74
N ALA A 231 -25.40 12.80 14.13
CA ALA A 231 -25.85 12.78 15.54
C ALA A 231 -26.17 11.35 16.02
N ARG A 232 -26.84 10.53 15.20
CA ARG A 232 -27.25 9.16 15.53
C ARG A 232 -26.08 8.19 15.65
N THR A 233 -25.06 8.33 14.83
CA THR A 233 -23.88 7.46 14.78
C THR A 233 -22.70 8.00 15.61
N ALA A 234 -22.95 8.87 16.57
CA ALA A 234 -21.95 9.34 17.52
C ALA A 234 -21.46 8.19 18.40
N GLY A 235 -20.19 7.81 18.25
CA GLY A 235 -19.61 6.74 19.06
C GLY A 235 -18.54 5.96 18.30
N PHE A 236 -17.36 6.58 18.08
CA PHE A 236 -16.21 5.95 17.45
C PHE A 236 -15.82 4.60 18.11
N ALA A 237 -15.94 4.49 19.44
CA ALA A 237 -15.63 3.29 20.19
C ALA A 237 -16.50 2.08 19.76
N ASN A 238 -17.76 2.31 19.36
CA ASN A 238 -18.65 1.25 18.90
C ASN A 238 -18.22 0.69 17.53
N GLY A 239 -17.78 1.55 16.60
CA GLY A 239 -17.26 1.14 15.29
C GLY A 239 -15.94 0.35 15.41
N LEU A 240 -15.05 0.76 16.31
CA LEU A 240 -13.82 0.00 16.61
C LEU A 240 -14.15 -1.37 17.20
N LYS A 241 -15.03 -1.43 18.18
CA LYS A 241 -15.47 -2.70 18.81
C LYS A 241 -16.08 -3.64 17.76
N GLU A 242 -16.95 -3.13 16.91
CA GLU A 242 -17.57 -3.90 15.83
C GLU A 242 -16.53 -4.45 14.85
N SER A 243 -15.51 -3.67 14.52
CA SER A 243 -14.40 -4.11 13.66
C SER A 243 -13.57 -5.23 14.31
N PHE A 244 -13.30 -5.15 15.61
CA PHE A 244 -12.62 -6.23 16.34
C PHE A 244 -13.48 -7.49 16.45
N ASP A 245 -14.77 -7.36 16.72
CA ASP A 245 -15.70 -8.49 16.73
C ASP A 245 -15.79 -9.20 15.38
N GLY A 246 -15.59 -8.46 14.28
CA GLY A 246 -15.52 -8.99 12.93
C GLY A 246 -14.38 -9.98 12.69
N ILE A 247 -13.26 -9.85 13.41
CA ILE A 247 -12.14 -10.81 13.32
C ILE A 247 -12.57 -12.22 13.75
N PHE A 248 -13.47 -12.32 14.72
CA PHE A 248 -13.92 -13.61 15.24
C PHE A 248 -15.04 -14.25 14.42
N HIS A 249 -15.76 -13.45 13.60
CA HIS A 249 -16.92 -13.89 12.80
C HIS A 249 -16.69 -13.84 11.30
N MET A 250 -15.42 -13.92 10.85
CA MET A 250 -15.06 -13.81 9.44
C MET A 250 -15.40 -15.07 8.62
N PRO A 251 -15.73 -14.91 7.32
CA PRO A 251 -15.94 -16.02 6.38
C PRO A 251 -14.71 -16.91 6.25
N LYS A 252 -14.92 -18.19 5.85
CA LYS A 252 -13.86 -19.20 5.72
C LYS A 252 -12.71 -18.73 4.81
N THR A 253 -13.02 -18.20 3.64
CA THR A 253 -12.03 -17.67 2.67
C THR A 253 -11.19 -16.56 3.31
N MET A 254 -11.83 -15.62 4.01
CA MET A 254 -11.14 -14.52 4.68
C MET A 254 -10.18 -15.02 5.76
N ARG A 255 -10.58 -16.01 6.57
CA ARG A 255 -9.72 -16.63 7.58
C ARG A 255 -8.52 -17.33 6.98
N GLN A 256 -8.68 -18.00 5.83
CA GLN A 256 -7.59 -18.66 5.12
C GLN A 256 -6.64 -17.61 4.52
N LEU A 257 -7.18 -16.54 3.91
CA LEU A 257 -6.39 -15.42 3.40
C LEU A 257 -5.66 -14.67 4.52
N ALA A 258 -6.24 -14.57 5.72
CA ALA A 258 -5.59 -13.94 6.87
C ALA A 258 -4.23 -14.58 7.19
N VAL A 259 -4.13 -15.90 7.10
CA VAL A 259 -2.86 -16.64 7.32
C VAL A 259 -1.87 -16.35 6.19
N VAL A 260 -2.32 -16.32 4.93
CA VAL A 260 -1.47 -15.97 3.78
C VAL A 260 -0.95 -14.54 3.92
N GLN A 261 -1.83 -13.60 4.26
CA GLN A 261 -1.46 -12.19 4.47
C GLN A 261 -0.49 -12.03 5.63
N PHE A 262 -0.65 -12.79 6.71
CA PHE A 262 0.29 -12.75 7.82
C PHE A 262 1.73 -13.01 7.36
N PHE A 263 1.97 -14.09 6.65
CA PHE A 263 3.31 -14.47 6.20
C PHE A 263 3.85 -13.54 5.09
N SER A 264 3.00 -13.08 4.17
CA SER A 264 3.43 -12.18 3.09
C SER A 264 3.77 -10.77 3.59
N TRP A 265 2.96 -10.19 4.50
CA TRP A 265 3.24 -8.87 5.07
C TRP A 265 4.37 -8.88 6.08
N PHE A 266 4.55 -9.98 6.82
CA PHE A 266 5.73 -10.19 7.64
C PHE A 266 7.01 -10.17 6.79
N ALA A 267 7.01 -10.86 5.65
CA ALA A 267 8.12 -10.87 4.70
C ALA A 267 8.43 -9.49 4.12
N LEU A 268 7.41 -8.77 3.68
CA LEU A 268 7.59 -7.41 3.15
C LEU A 268 8.12 -6.45 4.20
N PHE A 269 7.63 -6.55 5.42
CA PHE A 269 8.07 -5.67 6.50
C PHE A 269 9.51 -5.97 6.88
N SER A 270 9.92 -7.25 6.91
CA SER A 270 11.33 -7.62 7.10
C SER A 270 12.23 -7.05 6.00
N MET A 271 11.76 -7.06 4.75
CA MET A 271 12.46 -6.45 3.63
C MET A 271 12.61 -4.93 3.81
N TRP A 272 11.56 -4.20 4.11
CA TRP A 272 11.62 -2.75 4.25
C TRP A 272 12.53 -2.32 5.41
N ILE A 273 12.54 -3.06 6.49
CA ILE A 273 13.37 -2.75 7.67
C ILE A 273 14.85 -3.06 7.41
N TYR A 274 15.16 -4.24 6.87
CA TYR A 274 16.50 -4.79 6.94
C TYR A 274 17.27 -4.82 5.60
N THR A 275 16.66 -4.43 4.45
CA THR A 275 17.39 -4.50 3.17
C THR A 275 18.61 -3.60 3.15
N THR A 276 18.54 -2.39 3.71
CA THR A 276 19.69 -1.48 3.73
C THR A 276 20.86 -2.09 4.51
N GLN A 277 20.61 -2.56 5.74
CA GLN A 277 21.62 -3.18 6.59
C GLN A 277 22.19 -4.46 5.97
N ALA A 278 21.31 -5.28 5.38
CA ALA A 278 21.72 -6.52 4.72
C ALA A 278 22.63 -6.23 3.52
N VAL A 279 22.26 -5.29 2.68
CA VAL A 279 23.04 -4.92 1.49
C VAL A 279 24.38 -4.28 1.89
N THR A 280 24.37 -3.32 2.81
CA THR A 280 25.60 -2.62 3.22
C THR A 280 26.58 -3.53 3.94
N SER A 281 26.11 -4.37 4.87
CA SER A 281 26.98 -5.28 5.63
C SER A 281 27.42 -6.51 4.84
N HIS A 282 26.52 -7.13 4.06
CA HIS A 282 26.79 -8.41 3.40
C HIS A 282 27.45 -8.24 2.03
N ILE A 283 27.04 -7.22 1.24
CA ILE A 283 27.53 -7.04 -0.14
C ILE A 283 28.58 -5.93 -0.22
N PHE A 284 28.39 -4.81 0.48
CA PHE A 284 29.36 -3.72 0.51
C PHE A 284 30.40 -3.87 1.64
N HIS A 285 30.23 -4.86 2.51
CA HIS A 285 31.16 -5.19 3.60
C HIS A 285 31.47 -4.00 4.53
N THR A 286 30.47 -3.17 4.82
CA THR A 286 30.62 -2.00 5.69
C THR A 286 29.37 -1.78 6.54
N THR A 287 29.61 -1.36 7.79
CA THR A 287 28.59 -0.88 8.73
C THR A 287 28.85 0.58 9.14
N ASP A 288 29.92 1.17 8.61
CA ASP A 288 30.27 2.58 8.89
C ASP A 288 29.36 3.52 8.07
N THR A 289 28.38 4.09 8.74
CA THR A 289 27.38 4.98 8.17
C THR A 289 27.94 6.27 7.59
N ALA A 290 29.16 6.67 7.99
CA ALA A 290 29.87 7.83 7.44
C ALA A 290 30.65 7.49 6.15
N SER A 291 30.88 6.21 5.86
CA SER A 291 31.64 5.80 4.68
C SER A 291 30.87 6.05 3.37
N ALA A 292 31.60 6.40 2.31
CA ALA A 292 31.04 6.53 0.96
C ALA A 292 30.44 5.21 0.47
N LEU A 293 31.02 4.08 0.91
CA LEU A 293 30.60 2.75 0.50
C LEU A 293 29.23 2.36 1.09
N TYR A 294 29.02 2.66 2.37
CA TYR A 294 27.73 2.49 3.04
C TYR A 294 26.63 3.31 2.34
N ASN A 295 26.93 4.58 2.09
CA ASN A 295 25.97 5.50 1.49
C ASN A 295 25.67 5.11 0.03
N LYS A 296 26.66 4.60 -0.72
CA LYS A 296 26.43 4.02 -2.05
C LYS A 296 25.49 2.80 -1.97
N GLY A 297 25.68 1.93 -1.00
CA GLY A 297 24.81 0.77 -0.76
C GLY A 297 23.37 1.18 -0.44
N GLY A 298 23.19 2.16 0.45
CA GLY A 298 21.87 2.69 0.80
C GLY A 298 21.15 3.34 -0.39
N ASP A 299 21.86 4.12 -1.21
CA ASP A 299 21.29 4.70 -2.44
C ASP A 299 20.89 3.62 -3.44
N TRP A 300 21.70 2.54 -3.54
CA TRP A 300 21.39 1.41 -4.42
C TRP A 300 20.15 0.63 -3.97
N VAL A 301 19.90 0.51 -2.68
CA VAL A 301 18.64 -0.05 -2.15
C VAL A 301 17.45 0.77 -2.62
N GLY A 302 17.56 2.09 -2.68
CA GLY A 302 16.53 2.96 -3.27
C GLY A 302 16.26 2.61 -4.75
N VAL A 303 17.28 2.35 -5.56
CA VAL A 303 17.15 1.87 -6.94
C VAL A 303 16.47 0.50 -6.99
N CYS A 304 16.86 -0.43 -6.11
CA CYS A 304 16.23 -1.73 -6.00
C CYS A 304 14.71 -1.60 -5.71
N PHE A 305 14.34 -0.70 -4.81
CA PHE A 305 12.94 -0.45 -4.48
C PHE A 305 12.17 0.20 -5.63
N SER A 306 12.83 1.06 -6.42
CA SER A 306 12.25 1.59 -7.66
C SER A 306 11.96 0.50 -8.68
N VAL A 307 12.87 -0.47 -8.83
CA VAL A 307 12.71 -1.58 -9.78
C VAL A 307 11.54 -2.48 -9.41
N TYR A 308 11.42 -2.92 -8.14
CA TYR A 308 10.30 -3.78 -7.78
C TYR A 308 8.95 -3.05 -7.88
N ASN A 309 8.88 -1.76 -7.52
CA ASN A 309 7.67 -0.96 -7.66
C ASN A 309 7.28 -0.76 -9.14
N GLY A 310 8.24 -0.40 -9.98
CA GLY A 310 8.03 -0.21 -11.41
C GLY A 310 7.57 -1.49 -12.10
N LEU A 311 8.25 -2.60 -11.80
CA LEU A 311 7.88 -3.91 -12.34
C LEU A 311 6.50 -4.35 -11.88
N SER A 312 6.14 -4.09 -10.61
CA SER A 312 4.83 -4.48 -10.08
C SER A 312 3.69 -3.81 -10.84
N ALA A 313 3.85 -2.58 -11.29
CA ALA A 313 2.85 -1.87 -12.08
C ALA A 313 2.64 -2.54 -13.44
N VAL A 314 3.70 -3.03 -14.09
CA VAL A 314 3.62 -3.77 -15.36
C VAL A 314 3.00 -5.15 -15.13
N VAL A 315 3.47 -5.89 -14.13
CA VAL A 315 2.98 -7.24 -13.83
C VAL A 315 1.52 -7.24 -13.42
N ALA A 316 1.04 -6.21 -12.72
CA ALA A 316 -0.37 -6.08 -12.35
C ALA A 316 -1.32 -6.14 -13.55
N LEU A 317 -0.89 -5.68 -14.73
CA LEU A 317 -1.67 -5.78 -15.97
C LEU A 317 -1.71 -7.21 -16.53
N LEU A 318 -0.70 -8.03 -16.24
CA LEU A 318 -0.58 -9.39 -16.72
C LEU A 318 -1.25 -10.42 -15.79
N LEU A 319 -1.37 -10.12 -14.51
CA LEU A 319 -1.94 -11.04 -13.50
C LEU A 319 -3.34 -11.57 -13.88
N PRO A 320 -4.29 -10.75 -14.38
CA PRO A 320 -5.61 -11.27 -14.77
C PRO A 320 -5.55 -12.25 -15.93
N VAL A 321 -4.57 -12.10 -16.83
CA VAL A 321 -4.36 -13.01 -17.97
C VAL A 321 -3.86 -14.37 -17.46
N VAL A 322 -2.83 -14.34 -16.60
CA VAL A 322 -2.27 -15.56 -16.00
C VAL A 322 -3.30 -16.27 -15.11
N ALA A 323 -4.08 -15.51 -14.34
CA ALA A 323 -5.10 -16.06 -13.45
C ALA A 323 -6.24 -16.75 -14.23
N ARG A 324 -6.61 -16.23 -15.41
CA ARG A 324 -7.59 -16.87 -16.31
C ARG A 324 -7.05 -18.15 -16.95
N ALA A 325 -5.77 -18.17 -17.30
CA ALA A 325 -5.12 -19.33 -17.91
C ALA A 325 -4.83 -20.46 -16.89
N THR A 326 -4.73 -20.13 -15.62
CA THR A 326 -4.39 -21.09 -14.54
C THR A 326 -5.46 -21.12 -13.45
N SER A 327 -5.26 -20.35 -12.39
CA SER A 327 -6.22 -20.02 -11.35
C SER A 327 -5.67 -18.85 -10.51
N ARG A 328 -6.53 -18.12 -9.79
CA ARG A 328 -6.08 -17.05 -8.88
C ARG A 328 -5.15 -17.59 -7.80
N ARG A 329 -5.46 -18.76 -7.24
CA ARG A 329 -4.64 -19.43 -6.21
C ARG A 329 -3.25 -19.77 -6.73
N PHE A 330 -3.17 -20.39 -7.89
CA PHE A 330 -1.89 -20.77 -8.49
C PHE A 330 -1.06 -19.53 -8.87
N THR A 331 -1.69 -18.52 -9.48
CA THR A 331 -1.05 -17.24 -9.83
C THR A 331 -0.46 -16.56 -8.60
N HIS A 332 -1.21 -16.48 -7.50
CA HIS A 332 -0.73 -15.85 -6.26
C HIS A 332 0.38 -16.68 -5.60
N MET A 333 0.21 -18.01 -5.57
CA MET A 333 1.25 -18.92 -5.06
C MET A 333 2.56 -18.73 -5.83
N LEU A 334 2.52 -18.77 -7.16
CA LEU A 334 3.71 -18.62 -8.01
C LEU A 334 4.38 -17.26 -7.79
N ALA A 335 3.59 -16.19 -7.75
CA ALA A 335 4.10 -14.84 -7.51
C ALA A 335 4.80 -14.73 -6.15
N LEU A 336 4.21 -15.26 -5.07
CA LEU A 336 4.81 -15.24 -3.73
C LEU A 336 6.08 -16.10 -3.66
N VAL A 337 6.10 -17.26 -4.30
CA VAL A 337 7.30 -18.11 -4.37
C VAL A 337 8.43 -17.37 -5.08
N MET A 338 8.14 -16.71 -6.22
CA MET A 338 9.15 -15.90 -6.94
C MET A 338 9.68 -14.74 -6.08
N GLY A 339 8.82 -14.07 -5.33
CA GLY A 339 9.22 -13.02 -4.39
C GLY A 339 10.09 -13.56 -3.26
N GLY A 340 9.71 -14.68 -2.68
CA GLY A 340 10.49 -15.31 -1.61
C GLY A 340 11.85 -15.81 -2.09
N VAL A 341 11.92 -16.44 -3.27
CA VAL A 341 13.19 -16.82 -3.92
C VAL A 341 14.03 -15.57 -4.20
N GLY A 342 13.40 -14.47 -4.66
CA GLY A 342 14.07 -13.19 -4.86
C GLY A 342 14.73 -12.69 -3.57
N LEU A 343 14.02 -12.67 -2.44
CA LEU A 343 14.61 -12.25 -1.16
C LEU A 343 15.74 -13.17 -0.69
N ILE A 344 15.57 -14.48 -0.80
CA ILE A 344 16.59 -15.47 -0.41
C ILE A 344 17.83 -15.36 -1.31
N SER A 345 17.65 -15.07 -2.61
CA SER A 345 18.76 -15.01 -3.57
C SER A 345 19.76 -13.89 -3.25
N ILE A 346 19.36 -12.83 -2.53
CA ILE A 346 20.25 -11.75 -2.11
C ILE A 346 21.43 -12.29 -1.28
N TYR A 347 21.22 -13.35 -0.50
CA TYR A 347 22.28 -14.01 0.29
C TYR A 347 23.44 -14.52 -0.57
N PHE A 348 23.18 -14.95 -1.80
CA PHE A 348 24.19 -15.52 -2.71
C PHE A 348 24.86 -14.47 -3.61
N ILE A 349 24.40 -13.22 -3.59
CA ILE A 349 24.87 -12.16 -4.47
C ILE A 349 26.10 -11.50 -3.87
N GLN A 350 27.17 -11.40 -4.69
CA GLN A 350 28.41 -10.69 -4.37
C GLN A 350 28.50 -9.33 -5.04
N ASP A 351 27.97 -9.18 -6.25
CA ASP A 351 27.92 -7.91 -6.97
C ASP A 351 26.53 -7.28 -6.84
N TYR A 352 26.49 -6.08 -6.26
CA TYR A 352 25.26 -5.36 -5.95
C TYR A 352 24.34 -5.13 -7.17
N HIS A 353 24.85 -5.11 -8.40
CA HIS A 353 24.03 -4.97 -9.59
C HIS A 353 23.03 -6.12 -9.76
N TYR A 354 23.41 -7.34 -9.39
CA TYR A 354 22.53 -8.51 -9.52
C TYR A 354 21.36 -8.52 -8.52
N ILE A 355 21.36 -7.65 -7.51
CA ILE A 355 20.18 -7.50 -6.61
C ILE A 355 18.93 -7.10 -7.42
N LEU A 356 19.11 -6.39 -8.55
CA LEU A 356 18.01 -6.02 -9.42
C LEU A 356 17.25 -7.23 -9.95
N ILE A 357 17.92 -8.37 -10.18
CA ILE A 357 17.27 -9.63 -10.59
C ILE A 357 16.41 -10.17 -9.45
N SER A 358 16.89 -10.11 -8.21
CA SER A 358 16.11 -10.46 -7.02
C SER A 358 14.85 -9.61 -6.90
N MET A 359 14.94 -8.33 -7.21
CA MET A 359 13.81 -7.39 -7.17
C MET A 359 12.75 -7.68 -8.23
N VAL A 360 13.09 -8.40 -9.31
CA VAL A 360 12.07 -8.89 -10.28
C VAL A 360 11.07 -9.82 -9.59
N GLY A 361 11.56 -10.80 -8.84
CA GLY A 361 10.70 -11.71 -8.07
C GLY A 361 9.85 -10.96 -7.04
N VAL A 362 10.47 -10.02 -6.31
CA VAL A 362 9.77 -9.18 -5.32
C VAL A 362 8.66 -8.34 -5.98
N GLY A 363 8.93 -7.74 -7.15
CA GLY A 363 7.97 -6.93 -7.89
C GLY A 363 6.75 -7.75 -8.36
N ILE A 364 6.97 -8.99 -8.79
CA ILE A 364 5.90 -9.93 -9.15
C ILE A 364 5.04 -10.27 -7.93
N ALA A 365 5.67 -10.55 -6.78
CA ALA A 365 4.97 -10.82 -5.53
C ALA A 365 4.16 -9.59 -5.08
N TRP A 366 4.76 -8.40 -5.13
CA TRP A 366 4.11 -7.15 -4.73
C TRP A 366 2.86 -6.85 -5.55
N ALA A 367 2.93 -6.99 -6.88
CA ALA A 367 1.76 -6.86 -7.76
C ALA A 367 0.63 -7.80 -7.34
N SER A 368 0.97 -9.05 -7.03
CA SER A 368 0.00 -10.07 -6.65
C SER A 368 -0.59 -9.85 -5.26
N ILE A 369 0.21 -9.43 -4.27
CA ILE A 369 -0.23 -9.10 -2.90
C ILE A 369 -1.25 -7.96 -2.91
N LEU A 370 -1.06 -6.96 -3.77
CA LEU A 370 -1.96 -5.81 -3.87
C LEU A 370 -3.27 -6.09 -4.61
N SER A 371 -3.40 -7.22 -5.32
CA SER A 371 -4.55 -7.46 -6.21
C SER A 371 -5.28 -8.78 -5.92
N VAL A 372 -4.57 -9.90 -5.92
CA VAL A 372 -5.20 -11.23 -5.94
C VAL A 372 -5.95 -11.59 -4.66
N PRO A 373 -5.43 -11.33 -3.43
CA PRO A 373 -6.18 -11.60 -2.21
C PRO A 373 -7.49 -10.82 -2.12
N TYR A 374 -7.49 -9.56 -2.58
CA TYR A 374 -8.70 -8.74 -2.62
C TYR A 374 -9.73 -9.25 -3.62
N ALA A 375 -9.26 -9.75 -4.79
CA ALA A 375 -10.15 -10.35 -5.78
C ALA A 375 -10.80 -11.65 -5.27
N MET A 376 -10.03 -12.52 -4.60
CA MET A 376 -10.57 -13.74 -3.97
C MET A 376 -11.52 -13.42 -2.82
N LEU A 377 -11.20 -12.40 -2.02
CA LEU A 377 -12.03 -11.97 -0.90
C LEU A 377 -13.36 -11.39 -1.39
N ALA A 378 -13.33 -10.53 -2.41
CA ALA A 378 -14.53 -9.91 -2.96
C ALA A 378 -15.56 -10.92 -3.47
N GLY A 379 -15.11 -12.02 -4.08
CA GLY A 379 -15.99 -13.11 -4.52
C GLY A 379 -16.63 -13.93 -3.40
N ALA A 380 -16.06 -13.87 -2.19
CA ALA A 380 -16.54 -14.64 -1.03
C ALA A 380 -17.39 -13.82 -0.05
N LEU A 381 -17.52 -12.50 -0.24
CA LEU A 381 -18.20 -11.60 0.69
C LEU A 381 -19.60 -11.20 0.21
N PRO A 382 -20.59 -11.09 1.12
CA PRO A 382 -21.88 -10.51 0.77
C PRO A 382 -21.72 -9.02 0.44
N SER A 383 -22.35 -8.59 -0.67
CA SER A 383 -22.23 -7.23 -1.22
C SER A 383 -22.62 -6.12 -0.23
N ASN A 384 -23.60 -6.38 0.64
CA ASN A 384 -24.08 -5.43 1.65
C ASN A 384 -23.12 -5.23 2.84
N LYS A 385 -22.10 -6.10 3.02
CA LYS A 385 -21.09 -6.04 4.08
C LYS A 385 -19.66 -5.93 3.55
N MET A 386 -19.48 -5.67 2.26
CA MET A 386 -18.18 -5.61 1.61
C MET A 386 -17.24 -4.62 2.32
N GLY A 387 -17.68 -3.39 2.56
CA GLY A 387 -16.84 -2.36 3.21
C GLY A 387 -16.41 -2.75 4.62
N TYR A 388 -17.33 -3.33 5.40
CA TYR A 388 -17.03 -3.82 6.74
C TYR A 388 -15.92 -4.88 6.75
N TYR A 389 -16.05 -5.92 5.92
CA TYR A 389 -15.05 -6.99 5.87
C TYR A 389 -13.74 -6.55 5.25
N MET A 390 -13.74 -5.60 4.31
CA MET A 390 -12.50 -4.99 3.79
C MET A 390 -11.76 -4.22 4.89
N GLY A 391 -12.48 -3.52 5.77
CA GLY A 391 -11.90 -2.89 6.96
C GLY A 391 -11.29 -3.91 7.93
N VAL A 392 -12.00 -5.00 8.21
CA VAL A 392 -11.47 -6.11 9.04
C VAL A 392 -10.24 -6.75 8.38
N PHE A 393 -10.23 -6.89 7.06
CA PHE A 393 -9.10 -7.47 6.34
C PHE A 393 -7.81 -6.65 6.47
N ASN A 394 -7.92 -5.35 6.69
CA ASN A 394 -6.76 -4.48 6.93
C ASN A 394 -5.98 -4.85 8.19
N PHE A 395 -6.63 -5.46 9.20
CA PHE A 395 -5.92 -5.97 10.38
C PHE A 395 -4.86 -7.04 10.02
N PHE A 396 -5.12 -7.83 8.97
CA PHE A 396 -4.18 -8.87 8.50
C PHE A 396 -3.02 -8.31 7.68
N ILE A 397 -3.00 -6.99 7.45
CA ILE A 397 -1.86 -6.24 6.94
C ILE A 397 -1.04 -5.69 8.11
N VAL A 398 -1.71 -5.08 9.07
CA VAL A 398 -1.08 -4.31 10.15
C VAL A 398 -0.53 -5.22 11.27
N ILE A 399 -1.27 -6.27 11.67
CA ILE A 399 -0.84 -7.18 12.73
C ILE A 399 0.50 -7.86 12.42
N PRO A 400 0.71 -8.47 11.22
CA PRO A 400 2.01 -9.07 10.91
C PRO A 400 3.17 -8.08 10.88
N GLN A 401 2.93 -6.84 10.49
CA GLN A 401 3.94 -5.77 10.56
C GLN A 401 4.29 -5.46 12.02
N GLY A 402 3.30 -5.37 12.89
CA GLY A 402 3.51 -5.19 14.33
C GLY A 402 4.30 -6.35 14.95
N VAL A 403 3.93 -7.59 14.61
CA VAL A 403 4.66 -8.79 15.05
C VAL A 403 6.10 -8.75 14.54
N ALA A 404 6.32 -8.44 13.27
CA ALA A 404 7.66 -8.31 12.69
C ALA A 404 8.49 -7.25 13.43
N GLY A 405 7.92 -6.08 13.71
CA GLY A 405 8.58 -5.01 14.46
C GLY A 405 9.02 -5.43 15.86
N LEU A 406 8.25 -6.31 16.51
CA LEU A 406 8.57 -6.79 17.86
C LEU A 406 9.60 -7.92 17.88
N ILE A 407 9.57 -8.83 16.89
CA ILE A 407 10.37 -10.08 16.96
C ILE A 407 11.63 -10.05 16.09
N LEU A 408 11.67 -9.28 15.00
CA LEU A 408 12.82 -9.31 14.07
C LEU A 408 14.10 -8.77 14.71
N GLY A 409 14.03 -7.75 15.57
CA GLY A 409 15.18 -7.23 16.29
C GLY A 409 15.84 -8.30 17.18
N PRO A 410 15.13 -8.87 18.16
CA PRO A 410 15.64 -9.97 18.98
C PRO A 410 16.14 -11.19 18.16
N LEU A 411 15.45 -11.57 17.07
CA LEU A 411 15.89 -12.63 16.19
C LEU A 411 17.22 -12.30 15.52
N THR A 412 17.35 -11.08 14.97
CA THR A 412 18.58 -10.64 14.31
C THR A 412 19.76 -10.68 15.26
N LYS A 413 19.58 -10.24 16.49
CA LYS A 413 20.63 -10.21 17.52
C LYS A 413 20.99 -11.60 18.05
N HIS A 414 20.01 -12.34 18.55
CA HIS A 414 20.28 -13.55 19.35
C HIS A 414 20.34 -14.83 18.50
N VAL A 415 19.65 -14.87 17.35
CA VAL A 415 19.61 -16.06 16.48
C VAL A 415 20.51 -15.87 15.27
N PHE A 416 20.53 -14.69 14.68
CA PHE A 416 21.30 -14.40 13.45
C PHE A 416 22.64 -13.71 13.73
N HIS A 417 23.04 -13.56 15.01
CA HIS A 417 24.33 -13.01 15.43
C HIS A 417 24.67 -11.68 14.74
N ASP A 418 23.73 -10.76 14.80
CA ASP A 418 23.80 -9.39 14.18
C ASP A 418 24.06 -9.42 12.65
N GLN A 419 23.57 -10.45 11.96
CA GLN A 419 23.65 -10.57 10.51
C GLN A 419 22.27 -10.31 9.85
N PRO A 420 21.96 -9.08 9.39
CA PRO A 420 20.65 -8.72 8.85
C PRO A 420 20.25 -9.50 7.59
N ILE A 421 21.22 -10.05 6.87
CA ILE A 421 20.95 -10.86 5.66
C ILE A 421 20.06 -12.07 5.97
N PHE A 422 20.23 -12.72 7.13
CA PHE A 422 19.37 -13.84 7.52
C PHE A 422 17.94 -13.42 7.83
N THR A 423 17.71 -12.15 8.20
CA THR A 423 16.37 -11.61 8.36
C THR A 423 15.65 -11.52 7.01
N LEU A 424 16.37 -11.18 5.93
CA LEU A 424 15.82 -11.25 4.56
C LEU A 424 15.55 -12.68 4.12
N VAL A 425 16.43 -13.63 4.46
CA VAL A 425 16.22 -15.06 4.18
C VAL A 425 14.97 -15.56 4.89
N LEU A 426 14.78 -15.20 6.17
CA LEU A 426 13.57 -15.52 6.94
C LEU A 426 12.31 -14.90 6.28
N GLY A 427 12.40 -13.65 5.86
CA GLY A 427 11.34 -12.97 5.09
C GLY A 427 11.00 -13.72 3.81
N GLY A 428 12.02 -14.13 3.04
CA GLY A 428 11.83 -14.92 1.83
C GLY A 428 11.19 -16.28 2.10
N ALA A 429 11.62 -16.99 3.14
CA ALA A 429 11.02 -18.27 3.57
C ALA A 429 9.54 -18.06 4.00
N SER A 430 9.26 -16.98 4.73
CA SER A 430 7.90 -16.58 5.10
C SER A 430 7.01 -16.33 3.86
N MET A 431 7.53 -15.66 2.85
CA MET A 431 6.81 -15.39 1.61
C MET A 431 6.52 -16.66 0.80
N ILE A 432 7.48 -17.61 0.74
CA ILE A 432 7.26 -18.94 0.14
C ILE A 432 6.19 -19.70 0.91
N MET A 433 6.23 -19.67 2.25
CA MET A 433 5.19 -20.28 3.07
C MET A 433 3.81 -19.71 2.78
N ALA A 434 3.70 -18.38 2.67
CA ALA A 434 2.46 -17.72 2.24
C ALA A 434 1.97 -18.25 0.88
N GLY A 435 2.89 -18.39 -0.08
CA GLY A 435 2.60 -18.95 -1.41
C GLY A 435 2.01 -20.37 -1.31
N LEU A 436 2.65 -21.25 -0.58
CA LEU A 436 2.17 -22.64 -0.40
C LEU A 436 0.81 -22.69 0.30
N LEU A 437 0.61 -21.84 1.32
CA LEU A 437 -0.67 -21.76 2.04
C LEU A 437 -1.80 -21.21 1.16
N THR A 438 -1.50 -20.44 0.14
CA THR A 438 -2.50 -19.93 -0.83
C THR A 438 -3.24 -21.05 -1.54
N LEU A 439 -2.60 -22.21 -1.77
CA LEU A 439 -3.24 -23.37 -2.41
C LEU A 439 -4.40 -23.95 -1.59
N ARG A 440 -4.43 -23.70 -0.26
CA ARG A 440 -5.49 -24.11 0.65
C ARG A 440 -6.67 -23.12 0.73
N VAL A 441 -6.54 -21.93 0.11
CA VAL A 441 -7.59 -20.92 0.13
C VAL A 441 -8.75 -21.38 -0.74
N HIS A 442 -9.95 -21.29 -0.20
CA HIS A 442 -11.17 -21.54 -0.97
C HIS A 442 -11.51 -20.28 -1.77
N ASP A 443 -11.42 -20.35 -3.11
CA ASP A 443 -11.82 -19.29 -4.01
C ASP A 443 -13.18 -19.65 -4.64
N ALA A 444 -14.20 -18.85 -4.31
CA ALA A 444 -15.56 -19.13 -4.74
C ALA A 444 -15.75 -18.95 -6.27
N ASP A 445 -14.94 -18.09 -6.88
CA ASP A 445 -15.01 -17.79 -8.33
C ASP A 445 -14.00 -18.61 -9.16
N ASP A 446 -13.22 -19.50 -8.53
CA ASP A 446 -12.21 -20.33 -9.22
C ASP A 446 -12.83 -21.62 -9.82
N ILE A 447 -14.14 -21.62 -9.99
CA ILE A 447 -14.83 -22.67 -10.70
C ILE A 447 -14.47 -22.51 -12.18
N ARG A 448 -13.55 -23.36 -12.68
CA ARG A 448 -13.46 -23.62 -14.11
C ARG A 448 -14.84 -24.14 -14.52
N LEU A 449 -15.54 -23.39 -15.37
CA LEU A 449 -16.68 -23.94 -16.08
C LEU A 449 -16.14 -25.20 -16.75
N PRO A 450 -16.70 -26.41 -16.52
CA PRO A 450 -16.29 -27.59 -17.28
C PRO A 450 -16.42 -27.25 -18.76
N ALA A 451 -15.48 -27.72 -19.56
CA ALA A 451 -15.53 -27.51 -21.02
C ALA A 451 -16.88 -27.97 -21.65
N GLU A 452 -17.67 -28.75 -20.92
CA GLU A 452 -19.04 -29.15 -21.22
C GLU A 452 -20.09 -28.01 -21.09
N ALA A 453 -19.84 -26.97 -20.29
CA ALA A 453 -20.78 -25.85 -20.18
C ALA A 453 -20.63 -24.86 -21.34
N GLU A 454 -19.46 -24.76 -21.94
CA GLU A 454 -19.20 -23.94 -23.13
C GLU A 454 -19.83 -24.60 -24.37
N SER A 455 -19.89 -25.96 -24.42
CA SER A 455 -20.57 -26.69 -25.45
C SER A 455 -22.11 -26.69 -25.34
N ALA A 456 -22.64 -26.54 -24.11
CA ALA A 456 -24.09 -26.44 -23.89
C ALA A 456 -24.62 -25.02 -24.18
N GLU A 457 -23.82 -23.98 -23.98
CA GLU A 457 -24.20 -22.61 -24.32
C GLU A 457 -24.16 -22.37 -25.84
N THR A 458 -23.20 -22.98 -26.54
CA THR A 458 -23.15 -22.98 -28.04
C THR A 458 -24.25 -23.80 -28.65
N LEU A 459 -24.68 -24.90 -28.03
CA LEU A 459 -25.80 -25.72 -28.49
C LEU A 459 -27.17 -25.11 -28.16
N GLY A 460 -27.25 -24.28 -27.12
CA GLY A 460 -28.48 -23.57 -26.71
C GLY A 460 -28.86 -22.40 -27.61
N TYR A 461 -27.91 -21.77 -28.29
CA TYR A 461 -28.18 -20.67 -29.21
C TYR A 461 -28.75 -21.12 -30.55
N ASP A 462 -28.43 -22.34 -31.03
CA ASP A 462 -28.97 -22.88 -32.26
C ASP A 462 -30.40 -23.48 -32.12
N ALA A 463 -30.85 -23.70 -30.88
CA ALA A 463 -32.19 -24.26 -30.62
C ALA A 463 -33.33 -23.21 -30.56
N LEU A 464 -33.00 -21.92 -30.65
CA LEU A 464 -33.97 -20.80 -30.59
C LEU A 464 -34.10 -20.04 -31.93
N ALA A 465 -33.68 -20.61 -33.04
CA ALA A 465 -34.02 -20.08 -34.34
C ALA A 465 -35.53 -20.33 -34.64
N PRO A 466 -36.33 -19.27 -34.93
CA PRO A 466 -37.77 -19.45 -35.16
C PRO A 466 -37.99 -20.26 -36.44
N ALA A 467 -38.75 -21.32 -36.30
CA ALA A 467 -39.25 -22.07 -37.44
C ALA A 467 -40.06 -21.14 -38.36
N ASN A 468 -39.62 -21.04 -39.58
CA ASN A 468 -40.25 -20.25 -40.65
C ASN A 468 -41.60 -20.91 -41.00
N PRO A 469 -42.76 -20.25 -40.83
CA PRO A 469 -44.01 -20.81 -41.32
C PRO A 469 -44.17 -20.47 -42.80
N GLN A 470 -43.84 -21.40 -43.66
CA GLN A 470 -44.44 -21.47 -45.00
C GLN A 470 -45.43 -22.63 -45.00
N VAL A 471 -46.70 -22.33 -45.06
CA VAL A 471 -47.77 -22.66 -46.01
C VAL A 471 -49.05 -21.96 -45.54
#